data_25e8956ea7ba7f4638a948f004c6d826
#
_entry.id   25e8956ea7ba7f4638a948f004c6d826
#
_cell.length_a   1.000
_cell.length_b   1.000
_cell.length_c   1.000
_cell.angle_alpha   90.00
_cell.angle_beta   90.00
_cell.angle_gamma   90.00
#
_symmetry.space_group_name_H-M   'P 1'
#
loop_
_entity.id
_entity.type
_entity.pdbx_description
1 polymer ?
#
loop_
_entity_poly.entity_id
_entity_poly.type
_entity_poly.pdbx_seq_one_letter_code
_entity_poly.pdbx_strand_id
1 'polypeptide(L)'
;IRRTFEGSSLETIKHMVSAGMGVTLVPRLSVPRDALHTGVRRRKSDDAHIRYLPIKESDGSAPPMRRVVLAWRRSFTRYEAIAALRNAIYACELPGVKRLS
;
A
#
# COMPACT_ATOMS: atom_id res chain seq x y z
N ILE A 1 21.06 -13.79 -3.68
CA ILE A 1 19.68 -13.70 -3.14
C ILE A 1 18.91 -14.91 -3.63
N ARG A 2 18.45 -15.68 -2.69
CA ARG A 2 17.69 -16.88 -3.02
C ARG A 2 16.24 -16.49 -3.26
N ARG A 3 15.78 -16.63 -4.50
CA ARG A 3 14.39 -16.41 -4.86
C ARG A 3 13.65 -17.74 -4.77
N THR A 4 12.67 -17.82 -3.90
CA THR A 4 11.89 -19.04 -3.72
C THR A 4 10.56 -18.95 -4.48
N PHE A 5 9.92 -17.78 -4.47
CA PHE A 5 8.66 -17.54 -5.14
C PHE A 5 8.62 -16.12 -5.69
N GLU A 6 8.12 -15.98 -6.92
CA GLU A 6 7.88 -14.68 -7.53
C GLU A 6 6.42 -14.57 -7.95
N GLY A 7 5.78 -13.48 -7.56
CA GLY A 7 4.43 -13.16 -7.96
C GLY A 7 4.42 -11.91 -8.84
N SER A 8 3.56 -11.91 -9.85
CA SER A 8 3.41 -10.77 -10.76
C SER A 8 2.45 -9.71 -10.23
N SER A 9 1.60 -10.02 -9.26
CA SER A 9 0.66 -9.08 -8.68
C SER A 9 0.68 -9.15 -7.16
N LEU A 10 0.39 -8.02 -6.53
CA LEU A 10 0.32 -7.92 -5.08
C LEU A 10 -0.76 -8.84 -4.50
N GLU A 11 -1.91 -8.92 -5.15
CA GLU A 11 -3.01 -9.78 -4.68
C GLU A 11 -2.64 -11.25 -4.70
N THR A 12 -1.95 -11.70 -5.73
CA THR A 12 -1.44 -13.08 -5.80
C THR A 12 -0.48 -13.36 -4.66
N ILE A 13 0.45 -12.44 -4.39
CA ILE A 13 1.41 -12.56 -3.30
C ILE A 13 0.70 -12.61 -1.95
N LYS A 14 -0.31 -11.79 -1.74
CA LYS A 14 -1.11 -11.82 -0.52
C LYS A 14 -1.78 -13.18 -0.29
N HIS A 15 -2.32 -13.78 -1.34
CA HIS A 15 -2.91 -15.11 -1.25
C HIS A 15 -1.86 -16.17 -0.86
N MET A 16 -0.66 -16.06 -1.39
CA MET A 16 0.43 -16.97 -1.04
C MET A 16 0.81 -16.83 0.45
N VAL A 17 0.90 -15.60 0.95
CA VAL A 17 1.17 -15.35 2.38
C VAL A 17 0.05 -15.88 3.25
N SER A 18 -1.20 -15.65 2.86
CA SER A 18 -2.38 -16.16 3.57
C SER A 18 -2.38 -17.69 3.66
N ALA A 19 -1.83 -18.36 2.65
CA ALA A 19 -1.68 -19.82 2.65
C ALA A 19 -0.48 -20.33 3.46
N GLY A 20 0.26 -19.44 4.12
CA GLY A 20 1.41 -19.83 4.94
C GLY A 20 2.69 -20.03 4.17
N MET A 21 2.80 -19.51 2.96
CA MET A 21 3.96 -19.73 2.09
C MET A 21 5.14 -18.79 2.36
N GLY A 22 4.99 -17.82 3.25
CA GLY A 22 6.08 -16.92 3.57
C GLY A 22 5.64 -15.54 4.00
N VAL A 23 6.53 -14.57 3.88
CA VAL A 23 6.29 -13.17 4.21
C VAL A 23 6.63 -12.30 3.01
N THR A 24 6.04 -11.11 2.97
CA THR A 24 6.31 -10.15 1.90
C THR A 24 6.22 -8.72 2.43
N LEU A 25 6.63 -7.77 1.60
CA LEU A 25 6.48 -6.34 1.87
C LEU A 25 5.31 -5.81 1.06
N VAL A 26 4.50 -4.97 1.68
CA VAL A 26 3.36 -4.32 1.01
C VAL A 26 3.36 -2.83 1.30
N PRO A 27 2.89 -1.99 0.36
CA PRO A 27 2.70 -0.58 0.62
C PRO A 27 1.62 -0.34 1.67
N ARG A 28 1.75 0.73 2.44
CA ARG A 28 0.78 1.07 3.47
C ARG A 28 -0.65 1.21 2.91
N LEU A 29 -0.80 1.70 1.68
CA LEU A 29 -2.11 1.87 1.05
C LEU A 29 -2.80 0.55 0.71
N SER A 30 -2.07 -0.56 0.64
CA SER A 30 -2.67 -1.87 0.40
C SER A 30 -3.07 -2.59 1.69
N VAL A 31 -2.82 -1.99 2.84
CA VAL A 31 -3.19 -2.55 4.14
C VAL A 31 -4.62 -2.15 4.48
N PRO A 32 -5.52 -3.08 4.82
CA PRO A 32 -6.87 -2.73 5.26
C PRO A 32 -6.82 -1.80 6.48
N ARG A 33 -7.73 -0.84 6.52
CA ARG A 33 -7.76 0.18 7.59
C ARG A 33 -7.90 -0.42 8.98
N ASP A 34 -8.63 -1.51 9.10
CA ASP A 34 -8.90 -2.19 10.37
C ASP A 34 -7.78 -3.16 10.79
N ALA A 35 -6.84 -3.45 9.89
CA ALA A 35 -5.83 -4.48 10.14
C ALA A 35 -4.80 -4.10 11.22
N LEU A 36 -4.61 -2.81 11.47
CA LEU A 36 -3.65 -2.31 12.46
C LEU A 36 -4.30 -1.83 13.75
N HIS A 37 -5.62 -1.88 13.85
CA HIS A 37 -6.32 -1.51 15.07
C HIS A 37 -6.45 -2.70 16.01
N THR A 38 -5.76 -2.61 17.14
CA THR A 38 -5.89 -3.61 18.21
C THR A 38 -7.27 -3.50 18.86
N GLY A 39 -7.94 -4.62 19.06
CA GLY A 39 -9.23 -4.69 19.73
C GLY A 39 -10.44 -4.55 18.81
N VAL A 40 -10.26 -4.23 17.55
CA VAL A 40 -11.36 -4.20 16.58
C VAL A 40 -11.48 -5.58 15.92
N ARG A 41 -12.70 -6.13 15.96
CA ARG A 41 -12.99 -7.41 15.34
C ARG A 41 -12.80 -7.29 13.82
N ARG A 42 -11.86 -8.03 13.27
CA ARG A 42 -11.64 -8.08 11.83
C ARG A 42 -12.89 -8.55 11.12
N ARG A 43 -13.27 -7.85 10.07
CA ARG A 43 -14.24 -8.40 9.12
C ARG A 43 -13.64 -9.65 8.49
N LYS A 44 -14.50 -10.62 8.15
CA LYS A 44 -14.11 -11.75 7.31
C LYS A 44 -13.72 -11.19 5.95
N SER A 45 -12.43 -10.97 5.77
CA SER A 45 -11.84 -10.58 4.50
C SER A 45 -10.90 -11.68 4.04
N ASP A 46 -10.49 -11.61 2.78
CA ASP A 46 -9.47 -12.53 2.25
C ASP A 46 -8.15 -12.43 3.02
N ASP A 47 -7.98 -11.35 3.81
CA ASP A 47 -6.79 -11.11 4.62
C ASP A 47 -6.89 -11.67 6.05
N ALA A 48 -7.89 -12.50 6.35
CA ALA A 48 -8.15 -12.98 7.72
C ALA A 48 -6.96 -13.72 8.35
N HIS A 49 -6.10 -14.33 7.54
CA HIS A 49 -4.91 -15.07 7.99
C HIS A 49 -3.62 -14.28 7.83
N ILE A 50 -3.70 -13.02 7.43
CA ILE A 50 -2.55 -12.15 7.25
C ILE A 50 -2.44 -11.20 8.43
N ARG A 51 -1.23 -11.08 8.97
CA ARG A 51 -0.91 -10.06 9.97
C ARG A 51 -0.01 -9.02 9.34
N TYR A 52 -0.37 -7.75 9.49
CA TYR A 52 0.39 -6.62 8.99
C TYR A 52 1.18 -5.98 10.11
N LEU A 53 2.48 -5.84 9.91
CA LEU A 53 3.37 -5.26 10.90
C LEU A 53 4.10 -4.08 10.28
N PRO A 54 4.10 -2.90 10.94
CA PRO A 54 4.88 -1.78 10.43
C PRO A 54 6.37 -2.05 10.55
N ILE A 55 7.13 -1.62 9.53
CA ILE A 55 8.59 -1.71 9.56
C ILE A 55 9.12 -0.54 10.39
N LYS A 56 10.00 -0.84 11.31
CA LYS A 56 10.70 0.16 12.11
C LYS A 56 12.20 -0.06 11.98
N GLU A 57 12.92 1.02 11.73
CA GLU A 57 14.37 0.96 11.74
C GLU A 57 14.89 1.00 13.17
N SER A 58 15.90 0.20 13.47
CA SER A 58 16.47 0.09 14.81
C SER A 58 17.15 1.38 15.28
N ASP A 59 17.61 2.20 14.34
CA ASP A 59 18.29 3.47 14.63
C ASP A 59 17.35 4.67 14.73
N GLY A 60 16.03 4.44 14.60
CA GLY A 60 15.02 5.51 14.62
C GLY A 60 14.85 6.25 13.32
N SER A 61 15.54 5.86 12.26
CA SER A 61 15.35 6.48 10.94
C SER A 61 14.00 6.14 10.34
N ALA A 62 13.61 6.89 9.30
CA ALA A 62 12.34 6.66 8.61
C ALA A 62 12.32 5.28 7.94
N PRO A 63 11.17 4.59 7.94
CA PRO A 63 11.04 3.33 7.22
C PRO A 63 11.15 3.53 5.71
N PRO A 64 11.39 2.46 4.95
CA PRO A 64 11.41 2.55 3.49
C PRO A 64 10.12 3.17 2.95
N MET A 65 10.29 4.05 1.96
CA MET A 65 9.18 4.77 1.35
C MET A 65 9.28 4.68 -0.17
N ARG A 66 8.15 4.86 -0.82
CA ARG A 66 8.11 4.94 -2.27
C ARG A 66 7.31 6.16 -2.69
N ARG A 67 7.75 6.81 -3.78
CA ARG A 67 7.06 7.95 -4.34
C ARG A 67 6.01 7.47 -5.34
N VAL A 68 4.80 7.97 -5.18
CA VAL A 68 3.71 7.74 -6.12
C VAL A 68 3.41 9.07 -6.79
N VAL A 69 3.29 9.06 -8.10
CA VAL A 69 3.08 10.28 -8.89
C VAL A 69 1.88 10.11 -9.80
N LEU A 70 1.25 11.24 -10.13
CA LEU A 70 0.24 11.30 -11.16
C LEU A 70 0.92 11.63 -12.50
N ALA A 71 0.77 10.75 -13.47
CA ALA A 71 1.38 10.91 -14.78
C ALA A 71 0.34 10.83 -15.88
N TRP A 72 0.54 11.61 -16.95
CA TRP A 72 -0.35 11.59 -18.09
C TRP A 72 0.44 11.83 -19.37
N ARG A 73 -0.16 11.46 -20.51
CA ARG A 73 0.48 11.66 -21.81
C ARG A 73 0.54 13.14 -22.14
N ARG A 74 1.65 13.57 -22.75
CA ARG A 74 1.82 14.96 -23.19
C ARG A 74 0.71 15.41 -24.14
N SER A 75 0.19 14.51 -24.95
CA SER A 75 -0.91 14.78 -25.89
C SER A 75 -2.29 14.84 -25.26
N PHE A 76 -2.41 14.51 -23.98
CA PHE A 76 -3.68 14.59 -23.28
C PHE A 76 -3.97 16.05 -22.93
N THR A 77 -5.08 16.58 -23.48
CA THR A 77 -5.38 18.01 -23.41
C THR A 77 -6.41 18.40 -22.35
N ARG A 78 -6.99 17.41 -21.66
CA ARG A 78 -8.04 17.69 -20.66
C ARG A 78 -7.41 17.98 -19.30
N TYR A 79 -6.71 19.12 -19.22
CA TYR A 79 -5.99 19.50 -17.99
C TYR A 79 -6.92 19.74 -16.81
N GLU A 80 -8.16 20.15 -17.05
CA GLU A 80 -9.15 20.31 -15.97
C GLU A 80 -9.47 18.99 -15.28
N ALA A 81 -9.54 17.91 -16.05
CA ALA A 81 -9.77 16.57 -15.49
C ALA A 81 -8.58 16.14 -14.63
N ILE A 82 -7.36 16.43 -15.08
CA ILE A 82 -6.15 16.11 -14.31
C ILE A 82 -6.13 16.92 -13.01
N ALA A 83 -6.45 18.20 -13.07
CA ALA A 83 -6.50 19.06 -11.89
C ALA A 83 -7.58 18.60 -10.91
N ALA A 84 -8.74 18.18 -11.41
CA ALA A 84 -9.82 17.66 -10.58
C ALA A 84 -9.39 16.36 -9.87
N LEU A 85 -8.74 15.47 -10.59
CA LEU A 85 -8.21 14.22 -10.00
C LEU A 85 -7.16 14.52 -8.94
N ARG A 86 -6.21 15.40 -9.23
CA ARG A 86 -5.18 15.82 -8.27
C ARG A 86 -5.82 16.37 -6.99
N ASN A 87 -6.80 17.27 -7.13
CA ASN A 87 -7.46 17.86 -5.99
C ASN A 87 -8.25 16.84 -5.17
N ALA A 88 -8.87 15.87 -5.84
CA ALA A 88 -9.57 14.78 -5.18
C ALA A 88 -8.60 13.91 -4.36
N ILE A 89 -7.43 13.61 -4.93
CA ILE A 89 -6.39 12.85 -4.22
C ILE A 89 -5.90 13.63 -2.99
N TYR A 90 -5.67 14.92 -3.13
CA TYR A 90 -5.20 15.76 -2.03
C TYR A 90 -6.24 15.93 -0.91
N ALA A 91 -7.52 15.82 -1.26
CA ALA A 91 -8.59 15.89 -0.29
C ALA A 91 -8.76 14.60 0.52
N CYS A 92 -8.18 13.49 0.05
CA CYS A 92 -8.27 12.22 0.76
C CYS A 92 -7.27 12.16 1.91
N GLU A 93 -7.74 11.68 3.05
CA GLU A 93 -6.85 11.31 4.15
C GLU A 93 -6.37 9.87 3.92
N LEU A 94 -5.16 9.74 3.41
CA LEU A 94 -4.58 8.43 3.09
C LEU A 94 -3.60 8.02 4.18
N PRO A 95 -3.85 6.91 4.89
CA PRO A 95 -2.97 6.47 5.98
C PRO A 95 -1.56 6.17 5.46
N GLY A 96 -0.55 6.65 6.17
CA GLY A 96 0.84 6.40 5.83
C GLY A 96 1.34 7.12 4.58
N VAL A 97 0.58 8.09 4.08
CA VAL A 97 0.94 8.86 2.89
C VAL A 97 1.27 10.28 3.28
N LYS A 98 2.41 10.77 2.80
CA LYS A 98 2.84 12.15 2.97
C LYS A 98 2.82 12.85 1.62
N ARG A 99 2.12 13.98 1.56
CA ARG A 99 2.07 14.81 0.36
C ARG A 99 3.42 15.51 0.16
N LEU A 100 3.94 15.40 -1.06
CA LEU A 100 5.09 16.16 -1.50
C LEU A 100 4.59 17.35 -2.32
N SER A 101 4.85 18.52 -1.86
CA SER A 101 4.46 19.74 -2.57
C SER A 101 5.49 20.14 -3.60
#